data_0da57895a8b8d20d437814dc48295e5a
#
_entry.id   0da57895a8b8d20d437814dc48295e5a
#
_cell.length_a   1.000
_cell.length_b   1.000
_cell.length_c   1.000
_cell.angle_alpha   90.00
_cell.angle_beta   90.00
_cell.angle_gamma   90.00
#
_symmetry.space_group_name_H-M   'P 1'
#
loop_
_entity.id
_entity.type
_entity.pdbx_description
1 polymer ?
#
loop_
_entity_poly.entity_id
_entity_poly.type
_entity_poly.pdbx_seq_one_letter_code
_entity_poly.pdbx_strand_id
1 'polypeptide(L)'
;MKPYNPHEIEPRWQKAWADADLYKVTEDPSKPKRYVLEMFPYPSGDIHMGHVRNYTIGDVIARYSKMRGFDVLHPMGWDAFGLPAENAAIKHHSHPAKWTYENIDTQKASFKRMGFSYDWDRTVVACDPEYYRWGQWIFLQMWKKGLVERRNSPVNWCPNCETVLANEQVTEGQCWLYAPH
;
A
#
# COMPACT_ATOMS: atom_id res chain seq x y z
N MET A 1 -24.97 32.36 10.14
CA MET A 1 -24.05 31.19 10.38
C MET A 1 -22.69 31.57 9.81
N LYS A 2 -21.59 31.25 10.53
CA LYS A 2 -20.25 31.37 9.92
C LYS A 2 -20.14 30.38 8.76
N PRO A 3 -19.54 30.77 7.61
CA PRO A 3 -19.32 29.84 6.52
C PRO A 3 -18.40 28.68 6.96
N TYR A 4 -18.52 27.50 6.31
CA TYR A 4 -17.64 26.37 6.56
C TYR A 4 -16.19 26.73 6.19
N ASN A 5 -15.29 26.59 7.16
CA ASN A 5 -13.86 26.79 6.96
C ASN A 5 -13.12 25.46 7.13
N PRO A 6 -12.74 24.76 6.05
CA PRO A 6 -12.08 23.45 6.14
C PRO A 6 -10.73 23.52 6.88
N HIS A 7 -10.00 24.65 6.75
CA HIS A 7 -8.69 24.81 7.39
C HIS A 7 -8.74 24.88 8.93
N GLU A 8 -9.88 25.25 9.48
CA GLU A 8 -10.11 25.28 10.95
C GLU A 8 -10.82 24.02 11.45
N ILE A 9 -11.83 23.59 10.71
CA ILE A 9 -12.75 22.55 11.17
C ILE A 9 -12.14 21.15 11.01
N GLU A 10 -11.56 20.85 9.84
CA GLU A 10 -11.03 19.51 9.56
C GLU A 10 -9.85 19.11 10.46
N PRO A 11 -8.80 19.95 10.66
CA PRO A 11 -7.70 19.57 11.54
C PRO A 11 -8.15 19.38 12.99
N ARG A 12 -9.14 20.17 13.46
CA ARG A 12 -9.70 20.02 14.80
C ARG A 12 -10.36 18.65 14.98
N TRP A 13 -11.14 18.19 14.01
CA TRP A 13 -11.80 16.90 14.09
C TRP A 13 -10.83 15.74 13.89
N GLN A 14 -9.89 15.86 12.96
CA GLN A 14 -8.84 14.86 12.76
C GLN A 14 -8.03 14.66 14.06
N LYS A 15 -7.68 15.75 14.74
CA LYS A 15 -7.03 15.68 16.05
C LYS A 15 -7.92 15.00 17.10
N ALA A 16 -9.18 15.36 17.19
CA ALA A 16 -10.10 14.75 18.16
C ALA A 16 -10.28 13.25 17.93
N TRP A 17 -10.34 12.79 16.68
CA TRP A 17 -10.40 11.37 16.32
C TRP A 17 -9.11 10.62 16.70
N ALA A 18 -7.96 11.24 16.47
CA ALA A 18 -6.67 10.68 16.84
C ALA A 18 -6.50 10.58 18.37
N ASP A 19 -6.82 11.65 19.10
CA ASP A 19 -6.73 11.68 20.57
C ASP A 19 -7.66 10.64 21.24
N ALA A 20 -8.77 10.30 20.58
CA ALA A 20 -9.74 9.30 21.06
C ALA A 20 -9.46 7.87 20.56
N ASP A 21 -8.37 7.63 19.83
CA ASP A 21 -8.12 6.35 19.15
C ASP A 21 -9.35 5.82 18.40
N LEU A 22 -10.14 6.74 17.80
CA LEU A 22 -11.49 6.43 17.33
C LEU A 22 -11.52 5.27 16.31
N TYR A 23 -10.51 5.16 15.46
CA TYR A 23 -10.45 4.18 14.38
C TYR A 23 -9.56 2.98 14.68
N LYS A 24 -8.99 2.91 15.86
CA LYS A 24 -8.23 1.75 16.33
C LYS A 24 -9.18 0.56 16.51
N VAL A 25 -8.78 -0.60 16.00
CA VAL A 25 -9.49 -1.86 16.23
C VAL A 25 -9.28 -2.31 17.68
N THR A 26 -10.35 -2.75 18.33
CA THR A 26 -10.29 -3.16 19.74
C THR A 26 -10.14 -4.67 19.93
N GLU A 27 -10.35 -5.46 18.86
CA GLU A 27 -10.37 -6.93 18.90
C GLU A 27 -11.39 -7.50 19.91
N ASP A 28 -12.42 -6.72 20.24
CA ASP A 28 -13.47 -7.08 21.18
C ASP A 28 -14.27 -8.28 20.65
N PRO A 29 -14.23 -9.46 21.33
CA PRO A 29 -14.93 -10.66 20.86
C PRO A 29 -16.46 -10.53 20.93
N SER A 30 -16.99 -9.59 21.71
CA SER A 30 -18.43 -9.36 21.84
C SER A 30 -19.05 -8.59 20.68
N LYS A 31 -18.22 -7.93 19.86
CA LYS A 31 -18.68 -7.14 18.72
C LYS A 31 -18.58 -7.90 17.41
N PRO A 32 -19.53 -7.70 16.49
CA PRO A 32 -19.41 -8.25 15.14
C PRO A 32 -18.17 -7.63 14.44
N LYS A 33 -17.43 -8.46 13.71
CA LYS A 33 -16.19 -8.04 13.05
C LYS A 33 -16.45 -7.56 11.64
N ARG A 34 -15.70 -6.53 11.24
CA ARG A 34 -15.65 -6.06 9.86
C ARG A 34 -14.21 -5.81 9.46
N TYR A 35 -13.77 -6.43 8.36
CA TYR A 35 -12.49 -6.16 7.72
C TYR A 35 -12.75 -5.36 6.44
N VAL A 36 -12.20 -4.16 6.35
CA VAL A 36 -12.28 -3.30 5.16
C VAL A 36 -10.87 -3.12 4.63
N LEU A 37 -10.64 -3.57 3.42
CA LEU A 37 -9.33 -3.55 2.78
C LEU A 37 -9.44 -2.95 1.38
N GLU A 38 -8.58 -2.01 1.09
CA GLU A 38 -8.33 -1.50 -0.25
C GLU A 38 -6.96 -1.97 -0.75
N MET A 39 -6.74 -1.82 -2.04
CA MET A 39 -5.45 -2.09 -2.66
C MET A 39 -4.40 -1.11 -2.16
N PHE A 40 -3.29 -1.62 -1.65
CA PHE A 40 -2.18 -0.78 -1.18
C PHE A 40 -1.53 -0.02 -2.33
N PRO A 41 -1.18 1.27 -2.15
CA PRO A 41 -0.47 2.04 -3.17
C PRO A 41 0.99 1.63 -3.29
N TYR A 42 1.58 1.91 -4.45
CA TYR A 42 3.03 1.91 -4.61
C TYR A 42 3.62 3.22 -4.07
N PRO A 43 4.73 3.18 -3.31
CA PRO A 43 5.40 4.38 -2.81
C PRO A 43 6.40 4.95 -3.83
N SER A 44 5.96 5.15 -5.07
CA SER A 44 6.80 5.63 -6.18
C SER A 44 6.56 7.09 -6.57
N GLY A 45 5.74 7.81 -5.80
CA GLY A 45 5.41 9.21 -5.99
C GLY A 45 4.19 9.64 -5.20
N ASP A 46 3.64 10.80 -5.52
CA ASP A 46 2.45 11.34 -4.88
C ASP A 46 1.19 10.54 -5.21
N ILE A 47 0.19 10.65 -4.33
CA ILE A 47 -1.15 10.12 -4.61
C ILE A 47 -1.89 11.01 -5.62
N HIS A 48 -2.79 10.43 -6.37
CA HIS A 48 -3.61 11.12 -7.36
C HIS A 48 -5.11 10.87 -7.14
N MET A 49 -5.97 11.51 -7.93
CA MET A 49 -7.43 11.42 -7.78
C MET A 49 -7.97 9.99 -7.86
N GLY A 50 -7.30 9.08 -8.57
CA GLY A 50 -7.66 7.65 -8.58
C GLY A 50 -7.51 7.02 -7.18
N HIS A 51 -6.45 7.33 -6.47
CA HIS A 51 -6.26 6.93 -5.07
C HIS A 51 -7.35 7.51 -4.18
N VAL A 52 -7.64 8.82 -4.30
CA VAL A 52 -8.71 9.48 -3.53
C VAL A 52 -10.03 8.76 -3.72
N ARG A 53 -10.42 8.48 -4.98
CA ARG A 53 -11.65 7.75 -5.29
C ARG A 53 -11.70 6.37 -4.64
N ASN A 54 -10.63 5.58 -4.81
CA ASN A 54 -10.56 4.22 -4.29
C ASN A 54 -10.70 4.21 -2.75
N TYR A 55 -9.89 4.99 -2.07
CA TYR A 55 -9.81 4.97 -0.61
C TYR A 55 -11.01 5.65 0.06
N THR A 56 -11.64 6.65 -0.58
CA THR A 56 -12.87 7.25 -0.06
C THR A 56 -14.02 6.23 -0.02
N ILE A 57 -14.12 5.34 -1.00
CA ILE A 57 -15.17 4.32 -1.02
C ILE A 57 -15.03 3.37 0.19
N GLY A 58 -13.81 2.87 0.43
CA GLY A 58 -13.53 2.02 1.58
C GLY A 58 -13.72 2.76 2.90
N ASP A 59 -13.28 4.02 2.98
CA ASP A 59 -13.45 4.85 4.18
C ASP A 59 -14.92 5.04 4.57
N VAL A 60 -15.80 5.26 3.59
CA VAL A 60 -17.26 5.34 3.82
C VAL A 60 -17.79 4.02 4.41
N ILE A 61 -17.37 2.89 3.86
CA ILE A 61 -17.79 1.56 4.35
C ILE A 61 -17.28 1.31 5.78
N ALA A 62 -16.03 1.67 6.06
CA ALA A 62 -15.42 1.51 7.38
C ALA A 62 -16.13 2.36 8.42
N ARG A 63 -16.35 3.65 8.15
CA ARG A 63 -17.08 4.57 9.03
C ARG A 63 -18.52 4.13 9.27
N TYR A 64 -19.25 3.77 8.21
CA TYR A 64 -20.62 3.28 8.34
C TYR A 64 -20.67 2.03 9.21
N SER A 65 -19.76 1.06 8.98
CA SER A 65 -19.70 -0.17 9.78
C SER A 65 -19.43 0.13 11.26
N LYS A 66 -18.50 1.05 11.54
CA LYS A 66 -18.21 1.46 12.93
C LYS A 66 -19.42 2.12 13.59
N MET A 67 -20.13 3.00 12.88
CA MET A 67 -21.36 3.63 13.38
C MET A 67 -22.49 2.59 13.63
N ARG A 68 -22.45 1.45 12.95
CA ARG A 68 -23.36 0.31 13.15
C ARG A 68 -22.93 -0.61 14.30
N GLY A 69 -21.86 -0.28 15.02
CA GLY A 69 -21.39 -1.04 16.19
C GLY A 69 -20.43 -2.18 15.88
N PHE A 70 -19.92 -2.29 14.64
CA PHE A 70 -18.90 -3.27 14.31
C PHE A 70 -17.54 -2.86 14.91
N ASP A 71 -16.75 -3.86 15.29
CA ASP A 71 -15.31 -3.70 15.51
C ASP A 71 -14.62 -3.80 14.14
N VAL A 72 -14.10 -2.68 13.66
CA VAL A 72 -13.65 -2.53 12.28
C VAL A 72 -12.13 -2.55 12.23
N LEU A 73 -11.56 -3.51 11.49
CA LEU A 73 -10.16 -3.46 11.05
C LEU A 73 -10.11 -2.79 9.68
N HIS A 74 -9.55 -1.59 9.62
CA HIS A 74 -9.34 -0.80 8.40
C HIS A 74 -7.86 -0.43 8.28
N PRO A 75 -7.00 -1.36 7.82
CA PRO A 75 -5.57 -1.15 7.74
C PRO A 75 -5.19 -0.37 6.49
N MET A 76 -4.01 0.24 6.52
CA MET A 76 -3.33 0.78 5.36
C MET A 76 -1.94 0.16 5.24
N GLY A 77 -1.41 0.10 4.04
CA GLY A 77 -0.06 -0.37 3.78
C GLY A 77 0.51 0.18 2.49
N TRP A 78 1.70 -0.28 2.15
CA TRP A 78 2.38 0.06 0.90
C TRP A 78 2.96 -1.18 0.24
N ASP A 79 2.69 -1.34 -1.04
CA ASP A 79 3.35 -2.32 -1.89
C ASP A 79 4.70 -1.74 -2.32
N ALA A 80 5.71 -1.96 -1.46
CA ALA A 80 6.95 -1.19 -1.45
C ALA A 80 8.12 -1.88 -2.17
N PHE A 81 7.93 -3.07 -2.73
CA PHE A 81 8.90 -3.75 -3.57
C PHE A 81 8.67 -3.44 -5.05
N GLY A 82 9.72 -3.64 -5.86
CA GLY A 82 9.63 -3.73 -7.30
C GLY A 82 10.28 -2.58 -8.07
N LEU A 83 10.34 -2.78 -9.38
CA LEU A 83 10.99 -1.91 -10.35
C LEU A 83 10.52 -0.43 -10.34
N PRO A 84 9.24 -0.11 -10.08
CA PRO A 84 8.82 1.30 -10.08
C PRO A 84 9.57 2.15 -9.05
N ALA A 85 9.76 1.64 -7.84
CA ALA A 85 10.51 2.35 -6.80
C ALA A 85 12.00 2.40 -7.10
N GLU A 86 12.57 1.31 -7.60
CA GLU A 86 13.99 1.22 -7.99
C GLU A 86 14.32 2.15 -9.15
N ASN A 87 13.51 2.15 -10.21
CA ASN A 87 13.69 3.04 -11.36
C ASN A 87 13.55 4.51 -10.99
N ALA A 88 12.59 4.84 -10.11
CA ALA A 88 12.45 6.19 -9.60
C ALA A 88 13.68 6.61 -8.80
N ALA A 89 14.21 5.74 -7.94
CA ALA A 89 15.42 6.00 -7.17
C ALA A 89 16.65 6.21 -8.06
N ILE A 90 16.82 5.41 -9.10
CA ILE A 90 17.88 5.59 -10.11
C ILE A 90 17.74 6.96 -10.80
N LYS A 91 16.55 7.28 -11.29
CA LYS A 91 16.26 8.56 -11.97
C LYS A 91 16.54 9.77 -11.09
N HIS A 92 16.29 9.66 -9.79
CA HIS A 92 16.50 10.74 -8.82
C HIS A 92 17.87 10.66 -8.09
N HIS A 93 18.77 9.76 -8.53
CA HIS A 93 20.08 9.55 -7.91
C HIS A 93 20.02 9.34 -6.39
N SER A 94 19.05 8.55 -5.94
CA SER A 94 18.78 8.27 -4.54
C SER A 94 18.86 6.76 -4.26
N HIS A 95 19.07 6.39 -3.00
CA HIS A 95 18.99 4.99 -2.60
C HIS A 95 17.49 4.54 -2.60
N PRO A 96 17.14 3.36 -3.14
CA PRO A 96 15.75 2.90 -3.22
C PRO A 96 15.01 2.95 -1.88
N ALA A 97 15.65 2.51 -0.80
CA ALA A 97 15.01 2.54 0.52
C ALA A 97 14.68 3.97 0.96
N LYS A 98 15.62 4.91 0.81
CA LYS A 98 15.38 6.32 1.16
C LYS A 98 14.21 6.88 0.38
N TRP A 99 14.22 6.72 -0.95
CA TRP A 99 13.14 7.16 -1.84
C TRP A 99 11.79 6.56 -1.43
N THR A 100 11.76 5.25 -1.15
CA THR A 100 10.55 4.53 -0.78
C THR A 100 9.94 5.06 0.52
N TYR A 101 10.73 5.18 1.59
CA TYR A 101 10.21 5.64 2.88
C TYR A 101 9.82 7.13 2.88
N GLU A 102 10.54 7.99 2.16
CA GLU A 102 10.14 9.40 1.98
C GLU A 102 8.79 9.52 1.27
N ASN A 103 8.53 8.70 0.25
CA ASN A 103 7.22 8.66 -0.41
C ASN A 103 6.12 8.10 0.49
N ILE A 104 6.41 7.07 1.29
CA ILE A 104 5.47 6.53 2.28
C ILE A 104 5.04 7.64 3.25
N ASP A 105 5.98 8.39 3.80
CA ASP A 105 5.70 9.48 4.73
C ASP A 105 4.84 10.57 4.08
N THR A 106 5.16 10.95 2.85
CA THR A 106 4.40 11.94 2.07
C THR A 106 2.97 11.46 1.81
N GLN A 107 2.80 10.22 1.37
CA GLN A 107 1.48 9.64 1.12
C GLN A 107 0.68 9.48 2.42
N LYS A 108 1.33 9.04 3.51
CA LYS A 108 0.70 8.94 4.84
C LYS A 108 0.21 10.29 5.35
N ALA A 109 1.00 11.34 5.16
CA ALA A 109 0.60 12.71 5.50
C ALA A 109 -0.63 13.15 4.69
N SER A 110 -0.67 12.83 3.39
CA SER A 110 -1.80 13.11 2.52
C SER A 110 -3.07 12.37 2.94
N PHE A 111 -2.97 11.08 3.28
CA PHE A 111 -4.11 10.29 3.78
C PHE A 111 -4.63 10.82 5.11
N LYS A 112 -3.73 11.20 6.02
CA LYS A 112 -4.13 11.85 7.29
C LYS A 112 -4.81 13.19 7.04
N ARG A 113 -4.31 14.00 6.08
CA ARG A 113 -4.93 15.28 5.71
C ARG A 113 -6.34 15.11 5.12
N MET A 114 -6.58 14.02 4.38
CA MET A 114 -7.93 13.66 3.91
C MET A 114 -8.83 13.10 5.03
N GLY A 115 -8.27 12.79 6.18
CA GLY A 115 -9.02 12.33 7.36
C GLY A 115 -9.53 10.90 7.25
N PHE A 116 -8.89 10.04 6.46
CA PHE A 116 -9.29 8.63 6.35
C PHE A 116 -9.21 7.88 7.69
N SER A 117 -10.15 6.96 7.88
CA SER A 117 -10.35 6.22 9.12
C SER A 117 -9.48 4.96 9.22
N TYR A 118 -8.22 5.06 8.80
CA TYR A 118 -7.29 3.94 8.93
C TYR A 118 -6.83 3.73 10.37
N ASP A 119 -6.66 2.47 10.75
CA ASP A 119 -5.93 2.08 11.95
C ASP A 119 -4.41 2.14 11.65
N TRP A 120 -3.81 3.26 12.00
CA TRP A 120 -2.40 3.53 11.72
C TRP A 120 -1.42 2.66 12.52
N ASP A 121 -1.89 1.96 13.57
CA ASP A 121 -1.10 0.96 14.29
C ASP A 121 -1.02 -0.38 13.53
N ARG A 122 -1.91 -0.58 12.56
CA ARG A 122 -1.97 -1.76 11.69
C ARG A 122 -1.40 -1.49 10.29
N THR A 123 -0.40 -0.62 10.22
CA THR A 123 0.26 -0.29 8.95
C THR A 123 1.20 -1.41 8.52
N VAL A 124 1.20 -1.71 7.21
CA VAL A 124 2.03 -2.72 6.58
C VAL A 124 2.88 -2.10 5.48
N VAL A 125 4.18 -2.41 5.48
CA VAL A 125 5.11 -2.04 4.40
C VAL A 125 5.74 -3.33 3.87
N ALA A 126 5.47 -3.66 2.60
CA ALA A 126 5.84 -4.96 2.04
C ALA A 126 7.35 -5.23 2.04
N CYS A 127 8.18 -4.19 2.00
CA CYS A 127 9.63 -4.31 2.03
C CYS A 127 10.23 -4.37 3.46
N ASP A 128 9.42 -4.26 4.50
CA ASP A 128 9.92 -4.41 5.86
C ASP A 128 10.27 -5.86 6.17
N PRO A 129 11.43 -6.15 6.81
CA PRO A 129 11.83 -7.51 7.19
C PRO A 129 10.76 -8.24 8.00
N GLU A 130 10.07 -7.55 8.89
CA GLU A 130 9.00 -8.11 9.71
C GLU A 130 7.80 -8.59 8.89
N TYR A 131 7.60 -8.02 7.69
CA TYR A 131 6.56 -8.45 6.78
C TYR A 131 7.05 -9.55 5.83
N TYR A 132 8.12 -9.32 5.06
CA TYR A 132 8.54 -10.28 4.02
C TYR A 132 9.09 -11.60 4.57
N ARG A 133 9.52 -11.66 5.82
CA ARG A 133 9.93 -12.93 6.46
C ARG A 133 8.86 -14.01 6.39
N TRP A 134 7.58 -13.62 6.37
CA TRP A 134 6.47 -14.57 6.28
C TRP A 134 6.35 -15.19 4.88
N GLY A 135 6.62 -14.42 3.82
CA GLY A 135 6.75 -14.96 2.46
C GLY A 135 7.88 -15.97 2.36
N GLN A 136 9.03 -15.65 2.94
CA GLN A 136 10.17 -16.57 3.02
C GLN A 136 9.84 -17.83 3.82
N TRP A 137 9.12 -17.70 4.92
CA TRP A 137 8.67 -18.84 5.72
C TRP A 137 7.73 -19.74 4.93
N ILE A 138 6.74 -19.17 4.23
CA ILE A 138 5.81 -19.92 3.37
C ILE A 138 6.59 -20.68 2.29
N PHE A 139 7.54 -20.01 1.61
CA PHE A 139 8.40 -20.65 0.62
C PHE A 139 9.13 -21.88 1.20
N LEU A 140 9.72 -21.74 2.39
CA LEU A 140 10.41 -22.86 3.06
C LEU A 140 9.47 -24.02 3.43
N GLN A 141 8.19 -23.72 3.81
CA GLN A 141 7.21 -24.80 4.05
C GLN A 141 6.85 -25.52 2.75
N MET A 142 6.69 -24.80 1.65
CA MET A 142 6.42 -25.37 0.33
C MET A 142 7.60 -26.24 -0.14
N TRP A 143 8.82 -25.77 0.04
CA TRP A 143 10.02 -26.52 -0.32
C TRP A 143 10.15 -27.81 0.49
N LYS A 144 9.96 -27.75 1.80
CA LYS A 144 9.97 -28.95 2.68
C LYS A 144 8.93 -30.00 2.27
N LYS A 145 7.84 -29.57 1.66
CA LYS A 145 6.77 -30.46 1.14
C LYS A 145 7.02 -30.92 -0.30
N GLY A 146 8.13 -30.56 -0.92
CA GLY A 146 8.45 -30.92 -2.31
C GLY A 146 7.60 -30.23 -3.37
N LEU A 147 6.92 -29.11 -3.00
CA LEU A 147 6.08 -28.32 -3.91
C LEU A 147 6.90 -27.29 -4.71
N VAL A 148 8.14 -27.05 -4.33
CA VAL A 148 9.07 -26.12 -4.98
C VAL A 148 10.39 -26.80 -5.21
N GLU A 149 10.95 -26.63 -6.40
CA GLU A 149 12.27 -27.14 -6.77
C GLU A 149 13.07 -26.07 -7.52
N ARG A 150 14.39 -26.20 -7.51
CA ARG A 150 15.27 -25.34 -8.28
C ARG A 150 15.46 -25.89 -9.69
N ARG A 151 15.12 -25.11 -10.68
CA ARG A 151 15.31 -25.46 -12.11
C ARG A 151 16.01 -24.33 -12.86
N ASN A 152 16.70 -24.68 -13.95
CA ASN A 152 17.10 -23.72 -14.95
C ASN A 152 15.92 -23.54 -15.92
N SER A 153 15.45 -22.30 -16.05
CA SER A 153 14.36 -21.94 -16.95
C SER A 153 14.76 -20.72 -17.79
N PRO A 154 14.42 -20.68 -19.09
CA PRO A 154 14.63 -19.48 -19.87
C PRO A 154 13.77 -18.33 -19.33
N VAL A 155 14.29 -17.11 -19.44
CA VAL A 155 13.61 -15.88 -19.04
C VAL A 155 13.68 -14.88 -20.18
N ASN A 156 12.71 -13.96 -20.24
CA ASN A 156 12.77 -12.84 -21.14
C ASN A 156 13.75 -11.80 -20.60
N TRP A 157 14.85 -11.59 -21.28
CA TRP A 157 15.85 -10.59 -20.89
C TRP A 157 15.79 -9.37 -21.78
N CYS A 158 15.71 -8.19 -21.22
CA CYS A 158 15.83 -6.92 -21.95
C CYS A 158 17.24 -6.35 -21.79
N PRO A 159 18.05 -6.30 -22.86
CA PRO A 159 19.41 -5.75 -22.77
C PRO A 159 19.43 -4.23 -22.56
N ASN A 160 18.38 -3.51 -22.95
CA ASN A 160 18.28 -2.06 -22.77
C ASN A 160 17.91 -1.66 -21.32
N CYS A 161 17.04 -2.47 -20.68
CA CYS A 161 16.66 -2.25 -19.29
C CYS A 161 17.55 -3.01 -18.30
N GLU A 162 18.43 -3.88 -18.81
CA GLU A 162 19.32 -4.75 -18.03
C GLU A 162 18.57 -5.56 -16.96
N THR A 163 17.37 -6.04 -17.31
CA THR A 163 16.50 -6.76 -16.37
C THR A 163 15.71 -7.88 -17.04
N VAL A 164 15.20 -8.80 -16.21
CA VAL A 164 14.25 -9.83 -16.61
C VAL A 164 12.86 -9.22 -16.74
N LEU A 165 12.15 -9.57 -17.81
CA LEU A 165 10.78 -9.14 -18.04
C LEU A 165 9.80 -10.28 -17.74
N ALA A 166 8.66 -9.97 -17.13
CA ALA A 166 7.51 -10.85 -17.09
C ALA A 166 6.93 -11.06 -18.50
N ASN A 167 6.18 -12.12 -18.74
CA ASN A 167 5.60 -12.40 -20.05
C ASN A 167 4.69 -11.26 -20.54
N GLU A 168 3.94 -10.65 -19.62
CA GLU A 168 3.06 -9.52 -19.88
C GLU A 168 3.80 -8.23 -20.27
N GLN A 169 5.09 -8.18 -20.02
CA GLN A 169 5.97 -7.05 -20.36
C GLN A 169 6.66 -7.25 -21.72
N VAL A 170 6.33 -8.34 -22.44
CA VAL A 170 6.82 -8.61 -23.79
C VAL A 170 5.65 -8.44 -24.76
N THR A 171 5.72 -7.43 -25.63
CA THR A 171 4.73 -7.13 -26.66
C THR A 171 5.36 -7.35 -28.01
N GLU A 172 4.80 -8.24 -28.82
CA GLU A 172 5.31 -8.59 -30.17
C GLU A 172 6.81 -8.96 -30.21
N GLY A 173 7.28 -9.63 -29.14
CA GLY A 173 8.70 -10.03 -29.02
C GLY A 173 9.65 -8.92 -28.58
N GLN A 174 9.13 -7.75 -28.21
CA GLN A 174 9.88 -6.59 -27.74
C GLN A 174 9.52 -6.22 -26.29
N CYS A 175 10.42 -5.52 -25.63
CA CYS A 175 10.13 -4.93 -24.32
C CYS A 175 9.02 -3.87 -24.44
N TRP A 176 8.01 -3.94 -23.58
CA TRP A 176 6.85 -3.04 -23.55
C TRP A 176 7.20 -1.54 -23.47
N LEU A 177 8.39 -1.20 -22.91
CA LEU A 177 8.87 0.19 -22.87
C LEU A 177 9.39 0.70 -24.21
N TYR A 178 9.65 -0.19 -25.19
CA TYR A 178 10.23 0.11 -26.50
C TYR A 178 9.39 -0.40 -27.66
N ALA A 179 8.28 -1.10 -27.36
CA ALA A 179 7.33 -1.52 -28.39
C ALA A 179 6.64 -0.27 -28.98
N PRO A 180 6.47 -0.19 -30.30
CA PRO A 180 5.67 0.86 -30.92
C PRO A 180 4.21 0.75 -30.43
N HIS A 181 3.65 1.87 -30.03
CA HIS A 181 2.22 1.99 -29.68
C HIS A 181 1.37 2.18 -30.92
#